data_959d1d6a6f845968484e6b90fd4160d8
#
_entry.id   959d1d6a6f845968484e6b90fd4160d8
#
_cell.length_a   1.000
_cell.length_b   1.000
_cell.length_c   1.000
_cell.angle_alpha   90.00
_cell.angle_beta   90.00
_cell.angle_gamma   90.00
#
_symmetry.space_group_name_H-M   'P 1'
#
loop_
_entity.id
_entity.type
_entity.pdbx_description
1 polymer ?
#
loop_
_entity_poly.entity_id
_entity_poly.type
_entity_poly.pdbx_seq_one_letter_code
_entity_poly.pdbx_strand_id
1 'polypeptide(L)'
;VQTCALPISATGNKWLMTDVLRKQWGFDGFVVTDYTGITEMTDHGMGDTQTVAALALNAGVDMDMVSDAFVGTLKKSLTEGKVTEEAINAACRRILEAKYKLGLFDNPYKYCDVKRAKKQIFTKEHRAVARKIASESLVLLKNEGNVLPLAKKGTIAVVGPLADSRSNMPGTWSVAAVLKNATSLAEGLKAVAGGKAEILTAKGCNLMSDAEYEKRATMFGRSLHRDNRSDKELLDEALAVAAKSDVIVAALGESSEMSGESSCRTNLEMTDTQR
;
A
#
# COMPACT_ATOMS: atom_id res chain seq x y z
N VAL A 1 -1.25 5.56 7.18
CA VAL A 1 -0.71 6.93 7.17
C VAL A 1 -0.46 7.32 8.60
N GLN A 2 0.80 7.22 9.05
CA GLN A 2 1.22 7.83 10.30
C GLN A 2 1.12 9.34 10.15
N THR A 3 0.01 9.90 10.56
CA THR A 3 -0.10 11.34 10.69
C THR A 3 0.59 11.76 11.99
N CYS A 4 1.91 11.84 11.97
CA CYS A 4 2.64 12.66 12.92
C CYS A 4 2.30 14.12 12.62
N ALA A 5 1.16 14.57 13.10
CA ALA A 5 0.90 15.99 13.19
C ALA A 5 1.79 16.52 14.30
N LEU A 6 2.90 17.14 13.93
CA LEU A 6 3.74 17.82 14.92
C LEU A 6 2.90 18.77 15.76
N PRO A 7 3.12 18.80 17.09
CA PRO A 7 4.18 18.12 17.85
C PRO A 7 3.75 16.84 18.58
N ILE A 8 2.52 16.35 18.43
CA ILE A 8 1.97 15.25 19.23
C ILE A 8 1.28 14.26 18.28
N SER A 9 1.55 12.96 18.44
CA SER A 9 0.82 11.89 17.75
C SER A 9 -0.69 12.12 17.83
N ALA A 10 -1.40 11.97 16.71
CA ALA A 10 -2.86 12.10 16.67
C ALA A 10 -3.53 11.18 17.71
N THR A 11 -3.00 9.99 17.91
CA THR A 11 -3.48 8.98 18.87
C THR A 11 -3.50 9.51 20.32
N GLY A 12 -2.52 10.33 20.72
CA GLY A 12 -2.45 10.93 22.04
C GLY A 12 -3.02 12.35 22.13
N ASN A 13 -3.60 12.87 21.05
CA ASN A 13 -4.03 14.26 20.97
C ASN A 13 -5.50 14.45 21.42
N LYS A 14 -5.68 14.81 22.70
CA LYS A 14 -7.01 15.04 23.29
C LYS A 14 -7.80 16.13 22.58
N TRP A 15 -7.15 17.22 22.17
CA TRP A 15 -7.82 18.29 21.45
C TRP A 15 -8.41 17.76 20.13
N LEU A 16 -7.64 17.01 19.37
CA LEU A 16 -8.10 16.44 18.10
C LEU A 16 -9.21 15.40 18.32
N MET A 17 -8.99 14.41 19.18
CA MET A 17 -9.88 13.26 19.36
C MET A 17 -11.13 13.58 20.16
N THR A 18 -11.03 14.46 21.15
CA THR A 18 -12.16 14.81 22.02
C THR A 18 -12.80 16.14 21.62
N ASP A 19 -12.02 17.22 21.54
CA ASP A 19 -12.62 18.55 21.39
C ASP A 19 -13.08 18.79 19.95
N VAL A 20 -12.27 18.43 18.94
CA VAL A 20 -12.66 18.57 17.53
C VAL A 20 -13.59 17.44 17.11
N LEU A 21 -13.12 16.20 17.15
CA LEU A 21 -13.86 15.07 16.57
C LEU A 21 -15.20 14.85 17.27
N ARG A 22 -15.19 14.73 18.61
CA ARG A 22 -16.42 14.38 19.33
C ARG A 22 -17.29 15.58 19.65
N LYS A 23 -16.72 16.72 20.14
CA LYS A 23 -17.52 17.85 20.56
C LYS A 23 -17.94 18.77 19.42
N GLN A 24 -16.98 19.17 18.54
CA GLN A 24 -17.30 20.09 17.45
C GLN A 24 -18.02 19.38 16.30
N TRP A 25 -17.57 18.18 15.89
CA TRP A 25 -18.14 17.44 14.78
C TRP A 25 -19.27 16.48 15.19
N GLY A 26 -19.46 16.26 16.49
CA GLY A 26 -20.55 15.40 17.00
C GLY A 26 -20.35 13.92 16.70
N PHE A 27 -19.10 13.44 16.50
CA PHE A 27 -18.85 12.05 16.23
C PHE A 27 -19.14 11.17 17.46
N ASP A 28 -20.13 10.28 17.34
CA ASP A 28 -20.61 9.37 18.41
C ASP A 28 -20.08 7.94 18.30
N GLY A 29 -19.39 7.60 17.22
CA GLY A 29 -18.79 6.28 17.01
C GLY A 29 -17.56 6.01 17.86
N PHE A 30 -16.94 4.84 17.70
CA PHE A 30 -15.68 4.50 18.34
C PHE A 30 -14.47 4.88 17.47
N VAL A 31 -13.36 5.18 18.14
CA VAL A 31 -12.05 5.45 17.51
C VAL A 31 -11.14 4.26 17.75
N VAL A 32 -10.60 3.70 16.69
CA VAL A 32 -9.57 2.65 16.73
C VAL A 32 -8.25 3.22 16.20
N THR A 33 -7.13 2.80 16.78
CA THR A 33 -5.80 3.14 16.25
C THR A 33 -5.55 2.42 14.93
N ASP A 34 -4.51 2.82 14.21
CA ASP A 34 -3.92 1.94 13.22
C ASP A 34 -3.08 0.82 13.88
N TYR A 35 -2.42 0.00 13.09
CA TYR A 35 -1.65 -1.14 13.56
C TYR A 35 -0.49 -0.67 14.44
N THR A 36 -0.45 -1.14 15.70
CA THR A 36 0.56 -0.77 16.72
C THR A 36 0.60 0.72 17.13
N GLY A 37 -0.38 1.53 16.75
CA GLY A 37 -0.35 2.99 16.92
C GLY A 37 -0.21 3.50 18.33
N ILE A 38 -0.51 2.70 19.39
CA ILE A 38 -0.23 3.09 20.78
C ILE A 38 1.23 2.81 21.14
N THR A 39 1.75 1.62 20.81
CA THR A 39 3.15 1.30 21.16
C THR A 39 4.15 2.14 20.39
N GLU A 40 3.84 2.53 19.16
CA GLU A 40 4.69 3.45 18.39
C GLU A 40 4.88 4.82 19.04
N MET A 41 3.94 5.26 19.88
CA MET A 41 4.12 6.48 20.69
C MET A 41 5.31 6.39 21.66
N THR A 42 5.74 5.18 22.06
CA THR A 42 6.95 4.98 22.88
C THR A 42 8.20 5.35 22.07
N ASP A 43 8.25 4.96 20.80
CA ASP A 43 9.38 5.25 19.91
C ASP A 43 9.48 6.75 19.59
N HIS A 44 8.36 7.47 19.70
CA HIS A 44 8.30 8.93 19.62
C HIS A 44 8.63 9.64 20.94
N GLY A 45 9.07 8.90 21.97
CA GLY A 45 9.51 9.48 23.24
C GLY A 45 8.38 9.99 24.14
N MET A 46 7.13 9.54 23.93
CA MET A 46 5.97 10.01 24.69
C MET A 46 5.78 9.28 26.03
N GLY A 47 6.61 8.29 26.33
CA GLY A 47 6.63 7.56 27.58
C GLY A 47 6.71 6.03 27.40
N ASP A 48 6.60 5.30 28.51
CA ASP A 48 6.49 3.84 28.48
C ASP A 48 5.09 3.40 28.01
N THR A 49 4.92 2.12 27.73
CA THR A 49 3.67 1.54 27.23
C THR A 49 2.47 1.87 28.13
N GLN A 50 2.63 1.89 29.44
CA GLN A 50 1.55 2.26 30.36
C GLN A 50 1.15 3.73 30.21
N THR A 51 2.13 4.61 30.09
CA THR A 51 1.93 6.06 29.95
C THR A 51 1.23 6.37 28.63
N VAL A 52 1.68 5.81 27.52
CA VAL A 52 1.08 6.07 26.20
C VAL A 52 -0.32 5.45 26.08
N ALA A 53 -0.57 4.30 26.71
CA ALA A 53 -1.91 3.71 26.75
C ALA A 53 -2.89 4.60 27.53
N ALA A 54 -2.48 5.11 28.69
CA ALA A 54 -3.31 6.04 29.45
C ALA A 54 -3.55 7.35 28.68
N LEU A 55 -2.54 7.87 28.00
CA LEU A 55 -2.64 9.07 27.18
C LEU A 55 -3.64 8.88 26.03
N ALA A 56 -3.56 7.76 25.30
CA ALA A 56 -4.46 7.44 24.19
C ALA A 56 -5.92 7.30 24.65
N LEU A 57 -6.18 6.56 25.73
CA LEU A 57 -7.53 6.42 26.30
C LEU A 57 -8.10 7.80 26.74
N ASN A 58 -7.30 8.58 27.46
CA ASN A 58 -7.71 9.91 27.93
C ASN A 58 -7.88 10.93 26.77
N ALA A 59 -7.21 10.70 25.64
CA ALA A 59 -7.42 11.48 24.43
C ALA A 59 -8.75 11.16 23.74
N GLY A 60 -9.32 9.97 23.93
CA GLY A 60 -10.58 9.56 23.35
C GLY A 60 -10.50 8.40 22.36
N VAL A 61 -9.38 7.68 22.35
CA VAL A 61 -9.23 6.40 21.62
C VAL A 61 -9.97 5.31 22.40
N ASP A 62 -10.75 4.50 21.70
CA ASP A 62 -11.60 3.47 22.32
C ASP A 62 -11.07 2.05 22.12
N MET A 63 -10.31 1.82 21.07
CA MET A 63 -9.82 0.50 20.71
C MET A 63 -8.36 0.55 20.26
N ASP A 64 -7.56 -0.30 20.86
CA ASP A 64 -6.15 -0.53 20.55
C ASP A 64 -6.02 -1.62 19.49
N MET A 65 -5.39 -1.31 18.36
CA MET A 65 -5.14 -2.28 17.31
C MET A 65 -3.76 -2.92 17.49
N VAL A 66 -3.75 -4.19 17.96
CA VAL A 66 -2.57 -5.08 18.01
C VAL A 66 -1.50 -4.72 19.06
N SER A 67 -1.48 -3.52 19.61
CA SER A 67 -0.43 -3.12 20.59
C SER A 67 -0.48 -3.90 21.91
N ASP A 68 -1.63 -4.49 22.28
CA ASP A 68 -1.93 -5.06 23.61
C ASP A 68 -1.73 -4.07 24.78
N ALA A 69 -1.54 -2.80 24.50
CA ALA A 69 -1.23 -1.78 25.47
C ALA A 69 -2.39 -1.54 26.43
N PHE A 70 -3.64 -1.50 25.94
CA PHE A 70 -4.83 -1.37 26.78
C PHE A 70 -5.01 -2.58 27.67
N VAL A 71 -4.98 -3.79 27.13
CA VAL A 71 -5.17 -5.03 27.89
C VAL A 71 -4.07 -5.22 28.94
N GLY A 72 -2.84 -4.91 28.58
CA GLY A 72 -1.68 -5.11 29.45
C GLY A 72 -1.54 -4.07 30.57
N THR A 73 -2.06 -2.84 30.41
CA THR A 73 -1.69 -1.74 31.32
C THR A 73 -2.85 -1.00 31.97
N LEU A 74 -4.08 -0.99 31.40
CA LEU A 74 -5.16 -0.15 31.92
C LEU A 74 -5.60 -0.51 33.35
N LYS A 75 -5.54 -1.79 33.74
CA LYS A 75 -5.84 -2.20 35.12
C LYS A 75 -4.90 -1.52 36.13
N LYS A 76 -3.61 -1.51 35.83
CA LYS A 76 -2.59 -0.83 36.64
C LYS A 76 -2.79 0.68 36.63
N SER A 77 -3.04 1.24 35.44
CA SER A 77 -3.30 2.69 35.26
C SER A 77 -4.52 3.17 36.06
N LEU A 78 -5.58 2.36 36.14
CA LEU A 78 -6.75 2.62 36.97
C LEU A 78 -6.38 2.65 38.44
N THR A 79 -5.64 1.64 38.93
CA THR A 79 -5.18 1.59 40.34
C THR A 79 -4.31 2.77 40.71
N GLU A 80 -3.49 3.26 39.77
CA GLU A 80 -2.61 4.40 39.96
C GLU A 80 -3.29 5.77 39.68
N GLY A 81 -4.57 5.79 39.34
CA GLY A 81 -5.32 7.01 39.02
C GLY A 81 -4.91 7.73 37.73
N LYS A 82 -4.21 7.04 36.82
CA LYS A 82 -3.81 7.60 35.52
C LYS A 82 -4.96 7.63 34.52
N VAL A 83 -5.94 6.74 34.69
CA VAL A 83 -7.20 6.69 33.95
C VAL A 83 -8.36 6.48 34.90
N THR A 84 -9.58 6.80 34.47
CA THR A 84 -10.77 6.57 35.30
C THR A 84 -11.57 5.40 34.78
N GLU A 85 -12.39 4.80 35.64
CA GLU A 85 -13.31 3.75 35.26
C GLU A 85 -14.33 4.23 34.23
N GLU A 86 -14.79 5.50 34.37
CA GLU A 86 -15.72 6.11 33.44
C GLU A 86 -15.14 6.21 32.02
N ALA A 87 -13.84 6.52 31.89
CA ALA A 87 -13.16 6.58 30.59
C ALA A 87 -13.10 5.18 29.94
N ILE A 88 -12.75 4.16 30.71
CA ILE A 88 -12.74 2.76 30.25
C ILE A 88 -14.15 2.34 29.82
N ASN A 89 -15.14 2.59 30.68
CA ASN A 89 -16.54 2.23 30.40
C ASN A 89 -17.09 2.97 29.18
N ALA A 90 -16.72 4.24 28.97
CA ALA A 90 -17.15 4.99 27.80
C ALA A 90 -16.56 4.42 26.50
N ALA A 91 -15.29 4.03 26.49
CA ALA A 91 -14.65 3.37 25.34
C ALA A 91 -15.31 2.01 25.05
N CYS A 92 -15.47 1.18 26.08
CA CYS A 92 -16.14 -0.13 25.95
C CYS A 92 -17.57 0.01 25.43
N ARG A 93 -18.35 0.96 25.94
CA ARG A 93 -19.73 1.23 25.53
C ARG A 93 -19.83 1.52 24.03
N ARG A 94 -18.97 2.39 23.48
CA ARG A 94 -19.01 2.73 22.06
C ARG A 94 -18.76 1.52 21.16
N ILE A 95 -17.84 0.64 21.56
CA ILE A 95 -17.59 -0.62 20.84
C ILE A 95 -18.79 -1.56 20.93
N LEU A 96 -19.39 -1.70 22.11
CA LEU A 96 -20.57 -2.53 22.31
C LEU A 96 -21.78 -1.99 21.54
N GLU A 97 -21.99 -0.69 21.50
CA GLU A 97 -23.03 -0.04 20.71
C GLU A 97 -22.87 -0.31 19.20
N ALA A 98 -21.64 -0.24 18.70
CA ALA A 98 -21.36 -0.59 17.30
C ALA A 98 -21.70 -2.06 17.01
N LYS A 99 -21.31 -2.98 17.89
CA LYS A 99 -21.67 -4.40 17.76
C LYS A 99 -23.17 -4.62 17.82
N TYR A 100 -23.87 -3.90 18.69
CA TYR A 100 -25.33 -3.95 18.81
C TYR A 100 -26.02 -3.46 17.53
N LYS A 101 -25.65 -2.27 17.07
CA LYS A 101 -26.18 -1.68 15.81
C LYS A 101 -25.96 -2.61 14.59
N LEU A 102 -24.87 -3.37 14.59
CA LEU A 102 -24.58 -4.38 13.56
C LEU A 102 -25.37 -5.68 13.74
N GLY A 103 -26.07 -5.88 14.86
CA GLY A 103 -26.81 -7.11 15.17
C GLY A 103 -25.91 -8.30 15.49
N LEU A 104 -24.68 -8.06 15.98
CA LEU A 104 -23.71 -9.13 16.28
C LEU A 104 -24.03 -9.87 17.57
N PHE A 105 -24.83 -9.29 18.47
CA PHE A 105 -25.32 -9.98 19.67
C PHE A 105 -26.39 -11.03 19.34
N ASP A 106 -27.19 -10.77 18.28
CA ASP A 106 -28.22 -11.72 17.83
C ASP A 106 -27.59 -12.81 16.96
N ASN A 107 -26.65 -12.43 16.09
CA ASN A 107 -25.94 -13.35 15.23
C ASN A 107 -24.50 -12.85 14.94
N PRO A 108 -23.47 -13.35 15.67
CA PRO A 108 -22.10 -12.93 15.49
C PRO A 108 -21.52 -13.30 14.11
N TYR A 109 -22.13 -14.26 13.40
CA TYR A 109 -21.73 -14.72 12.07
C TYR A 109 -22.54 -14.10 10.93
N LYS A 110 -23.39 -13.10 11.22
CA LYS A 110 -24.28 -12.45 10.25
C LYS A 110 -23.58 -12.04 8.95
N TYR A 111 -22.34 -11.59 9.05
CA TYR A 111 -21.55 -11.11 7.91
C TYR A 111 -20.58 -12.15 7.35
N CYS A 112 -20.53 -13.35 7.93
CA CYS A 112 -19.65 -14.43 7.50
C CYS A 112 -20.33 -15.25 6.40
N ASP A 113 -20.04 -14.97 5.15
CA ASP A 113 -20.54 -15.73 4.00
C ASP A 113 -19.44 -15.90 2.93
N VAL A 114 -18.84 -17.09 2.93
CA VAL A 114 -17.78 -17.46 1.98
C VAL A 114 -18.29 -17.48 0.52
N LYS A 115 -19.59 -17.81 0.32
CA LYS A 115 -20.19 -17.82 -1.02
C LYS A 115 -20.37 -16.39 -1.55
N ARG A 116 -20.68 -15.44 -0.67
CA ARG A 116 -20.77 -14.02 -1.00
C ARG A 116 -19.43 -13.49 -1.47
N ALA A 117 -18.33 -13.79 -0.77
CA ALA A 117 -17.00 -13.39 -1.16
C ALA A 117 -16.65 -13.81 -2.60
N LYS A 118 -16.94 -15.08 -2.96
CA LYS A 118 -16.72 -15.59 -4.33
C LYS A 118 -17.53 -14.86 -5.40
N LYS A 119 -18.70 -14.32 -5.06
CA LYS A 119 -19.56 -13.59 -6.00
C LYS A 119 -19.22 -12.10 -6.09
N GLN A 120 -18.71 -11.50 -5.02
CA GLN A 120 -18.54 -10.06 -4.91
C GLN A 120 -17.11 -9.59 -5.09
N ILE A 121 -16.11 -10.46 -4.84
CA ILE A 121 -14.70 -10.07 -4.97
C ILE A 121 -14.23 -10.34 -6.40
N PHE A 122 -13.52 -9.38 -6.98
CA PHE A 122 -12.86 -9.48 -8.28
C PHE A 122 -13.82 -9.79 -9.44
N THR A 123 -15.00 -9.19 -9.42
CA THR A 123 -16.01 -9.38 -10.48
C THR A 123 -15.57 -8.76 -11.80
N LYS A 124 -16.30 -9.04 -12.87
CA LYS A 124 -16.07 -8.42 -14.18
C LYS A 124 -16.23 -6.89 -14.11
N GLU A 125 -17.20 -6.42 -13.36
CA GLU A 125 -17.49 -5.01 -13.13
C GLU A 125 -16.34 -4.33 -12.37
N HIS A 126 -15.85 -4.94 -11.28
CA HIS A 126 -14.70 -4.42 -10.52
C HIS A 126 -13.47 -4.31 -11.41
N ARG A 127 -13.19 -5.30 -12.26
CA ARG A 127 -12.06 -5.25 -13.19
C ARG A 127 -12.23 -4.17 -14.26
N ALA A 128 -13.46 -3.94 -14.73
CA ALA A 128 -13.74 -2.86 -15.68
C ALA A 128 -13.51 -1.48 -15.07
N VAL A 129 -13.94 -1.28 -13.82
CA VAL A 129 -13.70 -0.04 -13.07
C VAL A 129 -12.20 0.15 -12.81
N ALA A 130 -11.50 -0.88 -12.35
CA ALA A 130 -10.05 -0.81 -12.14
C ALA A 130 -9.29 -0.44 -13.43
N ARG A 131 -9.68 -1.03 -14.56
CA ARG A 131 -9.11 -0.68 -15.88
C ARG A 131 -9.39 0.77 -16.26
N LYS A 132 -10.60 1.26 -16.01
CA LYS A 132 -10.95 2.66 -16.28
C LYS A 132 -10.10 3.60 -15.45
N ILE A 133 -9.99 3.38 -14.12
CA ILE A 133 -9.17 4.17 -13.22
C ILE A 133 -7.70 4.15 -13.68
N ALA A 134 -7.16 2.99 -14.01
CA ALA A 134 -5.79 2.90 -14.52
C ALA A 134 -5.60 3.71 -15.82
N SER A 135 -6.54 3.67 -16.74
CA SER A 135 -6.48 4.46 -17.98
C SER A 135 -6.53 5.97 -17.71
N GLU A 136 -7.33 6.40 -16.75
CA GLU A 136 -7.48 7.81 -16.37
C GLU A 136 -6.31 8.34 -15.52
N SER A 137 -5.51 7.46 -14.92
CA SER A 137 -4.33 7.83 -14.14
C SER A 137 -3.06 8.01 -14.99
N LEU A 138 -3.08 7.60 -16.26
CA LEU A 138 -1.96 7.79 -17.15
C LEU A 138 -1.83 9.26 -17.59
N VAL A 139 -0.63 9.82 -17.51
CA VAL A 139 -0.33 11.19 -17.94
C VAL A 139 0.55 11.15 -19.17
N LEU A 140 0.06 11.68 -20.29
CA LEU A 140 0.84 11.84 -21.52
C LEU A 140 1.68 13.10 -21.44
N LEU A 141 2.97 12.95 -21.11
CA LEU A 141 3.89 14.11 -20.99
C LEU A 141 4.38 14.61 -22.34
N LYS A 142 4.51 13.72 -23.33
CA LYS A 142 5.07 14.05 -24.65
C LYS A 142 4.60 13.06 -25.70
N ASN A 143 4.27 13.51 -26.91
CA ASN A 143 3.94 12.67 -28.05
C ASN A 143 4.35 13.34 -29.37
N GLU A 144 5.65 13.54 -29.53
CA GLU A 144 6.22 14.08 -30.77
C GLU A 144 6.13 13.05 -31.88
N GLY A 145 5.85 13.50 -33.09
CA GLY A 145 5.70 12.64 -34.27
C GLY A 145 4.47 11.71 -34.22
N ASN A 146 3.55 11.91 -33.28
CA ASN A 146 2.34 11.09 -33.11
C ASN A 146 2.63 9.59 -33.02
N VAL A 147 3.66 9.21 -32.25
CA VAL A 147 4.04 7.82 -32.02
C VAL A 147 2.92 7.07 -31.29
N LEU A 148 2.20 7.73 -30.41
CA LEU A 148 1.04 7.17 -29.71
C LEU A 148 -0.28 7.66 -30.34
N PRO A 149 -1.30 6.79 -30.44
CA PRO A 149 -1.32 5.39 -30.02
C PRO A 149 -0.47 4.48 -30.93
N LEU A 150 0.18 3.46 -30.36
CA LEU A 150 0.98 2.52 -31.13
C LEU A 150 0.12 1.76 -32.15
N ALA A 151 0.63 1.60 -33.35
CA ALA A 151 0.00 0.76 -34.35
C ALA A 151 0.11 -0.72 -33.95
N LYS A 152 -0.96 -1.48 -34.15
CA LYS A 152 -0.99 -2.93 -33.89
C LYS A 152 -0.41 -3.70 -35.09
N LYS A 153 0.87 -3.50 -35.37
CA LYS A 153 1.58 -4.16 -36.47
C LYS A 153 3.09 -4.19 -36.18
N GLY A 154 3.81 -5.02 -36.91
CA GLY A 154 5.27 -5.11 -36.80
C GLY A 154 5.73 -5.71 -35.48
N THR A 155 6.93 -5.36 -35.08
CA THR A 155 7.58 -5.87 -33.86
C THR A 155 7.75 -4.75 -32.85
N ILE A 156 7.30 -4.96 -31.62
CA ILE A 156 7.40 -4.01 -30.50
C ILE A 156 8.28 -4.64 -29.42
N ALA A 157 9.40 -4.00 -29.10
CA ALA A 157 10.23 -4.33 -27.95
C ALA A 157 9.63 -3.70 -26.69
N VAL A 158 9.46 -4.49 -25.61
CA VAL A 158 9.12 -3.99 -24.29
C VAL A 158 10.31 -4.28 -23.37
N VAL A 159 11.07 -3.24 -23.05
CA VAL A 159 12.32 -3.37 -22.31
C VAL A 159 12.26 -2.64 -20.97
N GLY A 160 13.12 -3.01 -20.05
CA GLY A 160 13.22 -2.37 -18.74
C GLY A 160 12.82 -3.30 -17.60
N PRO A 161 13.23 -2.97 -16.36
CA PRO A 161 13.00 -3.82 -15.18
C PRO A 161 11.52 -3.98 -14.82
N LEU A 162 10.65 -3.08 -15.28
CA LEU A 162 9.21 -3.10 -15.04
C LEU A 162 8.40 -3.64 -16.25
N ALA A 163 9.06 -4.02 -17.35
CA ALA A 163 8.41 -4.49 -18.57
C ALA A 163 7.48 -5.69 -18.35
N ASP A 164 7.93 -6.67 -17.60
CA ASP A 164 7.16 -7.89 -17.30
C ASP A 164 7.06 -8.15 -15.78
N SER A 165 6.85 -7.08 -15.01
CA SER A 165 6.74 -7.13 -13.55
C SER A 165 5.27 -7.16 -13.11
N ARG A 166 4.84 -8.27 -12.51
CA ARG A 166 3.53 -8.35 -11.82
C ARG A 166 3.62 -7.92 -10.36
N SER A 167 4.78 -8.05 -9.73
CA SER A 167 4.99 -7.75 -8.30
C SER A 167 4.80 -6.28 -7.96
N ASN A 168 5.09 -5.38 -8.91
CA ASN A 168 4.95 -3.93 -8.73
C ASN A 168 3.57 -3.38 -9.14
N MET A 169 2.72 -4.17 -9.83
CA MET A 169 1.42 -3.69 -10.32
C MET A 169 0.41 -3.33 -9.22
N PRO A 170 0.31 -4.07 -8.09
CA PRO A 170 -0.63 -3.72 -7.03
C PRO A 170 -0.23 -2.48 -6.22
N GLY A 171 1.01 -2.05 -6.28
CA GLY A 171 1.54 -0.95 -5.46
C GLY A 171 1.77 -1.32 -3.99
N THR A 172 2.11 -0.30 -3.20
CA THR A 172 2.29 -0.38 -1.74
C THR A 172 0.96 -0.75 -1.05
N TRP A 173 1.02 -1.27 0.16
CA TRP A 173 -0.15 -1.59 1.00
C TRP A 173 -1.15 -2.60 0.41
N SER A 174 -0.77 -3.33 -0.61
CA SER A 174 -1.59 -4.38 -1.19
C SER A 174 -1.30 -5.77 -0.59
N VAL A 175 -1.35 -5.87 0.75
CA VAL A 175 -0.94 -7.04 1.54
C VAL A 175 -1.59 -8.34 1.07
N ALA A 176 -2.88 -8.29 0.76
CA ALA A 176 -3.66 -9.45 0.30
C ALA A 176 -3.70 -9.58 -1.23
N ALA A 177 -2.85 -8.87 -1.97
CA ALA A 177 -2.84 -8.94 -3.43
C ALA A 177 -2.42 -10.33 -3.91
N VAL A 178 -3.20 -10.85 -4.84
CA VAL A 178 -2.92 -12.12 -5.52
C VAL A 178 -2.22 -11.77 -6.84
N LEU A 179 -0.89 -11.82 -6.87
CA LEU A 179 -0.07 -11.34 -7.99
C LEU A 179 -0.40 -12.00 -9.34
N LYS A 180 -0.89 -13.26 -9.35
CA LYS A 180 -1.36 -13.91 -10.56
C LYS A 180 -2.55 -13.22 -11.24
N ASN A 181 -3.27 -12.35 -10.51
CA ASN A 181 -4.38 -11.56 -11.05
C ASN A 181 -3.92 -10.22 -11.65
N ALA A 182 -2.68 -9.82 -11.40
CA ALA A 182 -2.09 -8.65 -12.03
C ALA A 182 -1.64 -8.99 -13.47
N THR A 183 -1.73 -8.03 -14.35
CA THR A 183 -1.28 -8.13 -15.75
C THR A 183 -0.08 -7.23 -15.93
N SER A 184 1.06 -7.77 -16.37
CA SER A 184 2.23 -6.94 -16.66
C SER A 184 2.01 -6.08 -17.92
N LEU A 185 2.86 -5.07 -18.12
CA LEU A 185 2.81 -4.23 -19.32
C LEU A 185 2.98 -5.07 -20.60
N ALA A 186 3.95 -5.97 -20.61
CA ALA A 186 4.19 -6.87 -21.77
C ALA A 186 2.98 -7.76 -22.06
N GLU A 187 2.37 -8.35 -21.05
CA GLU A 187 1.14 -9.16 -21.21
C GLU A 187 -0.04 -8.32 -21.70
N GLY A 188 -0.20 -7.11 -21.17
CA GLY A 188 -1.22 -6.18 -21.61
C GLY A 188 -1.07 -5.80 -23.08
N LEU A 189 0.15 -5.52 -23.52
CA LEU A 189 0.46 -5.21 -24.93
C LEU A 189 0.20 -6.42 -25.83
N LYS A 190 0.63 -7.64 -25.44
CA LYS A 190 0.32 -8.88 -26.16
C LYS A 190 -1.19 -9.08 -26.33
N ALA A 191 -1.95 -8.89 -25.26
CA ALA A 191 -3.40 -9.03 -25.28
C ALA A 191 -4.07 -8.02 -26.21
N VAL A 192 -3.64 -6.74 -26.18
CA VAL A 192 -4.20 -5.68 -27.01
C VAL A 192 -3.77 -5.83 -28.49
N ALA A 193 -2.56 -6.29 -28.73
CA ALA A 193 -2.07 -6.57 -30.09
C ALA A 193 -2.89 -7.69 -30.77
N GLY A 194 -3.34 -8.69 -30.02
CA GLY A 194 -4.19 -9.77 -30.52
C GLY A 194 -3.54 -10.54 -31.67
N GLY A 195 -2.22 -10.74 -31.63
CA GLY A 195 -1.44 -11.42 -32.66
C GLY A 195 -1.14 -10.59 -33.92
N LYS A 196 -1.54 -9.31 -33.97
CA LYS A 196 -1.27 -8.41 -35.11
C LYS A 196 0.10 -7.72 -35.03
N ALA A 197 0.73 -7.73 -33.88
CA ALA A 197 2.10 -7.28 -33.64
C ALA A 197 2.83 -8.32 -32.81
N GLU A 198 4.11 -8.51 -33.08
CA GLU A 198 5.00 -9.32 -32.26
C GLU A 198 5.47 -8.50 -31.06
N ILE A 199 5.41 -9.06 -29.87
CA ILE A 199 5.86 -8.41 -28.64
C ILE A 199 7.08 -9.17 -28.11
N LEU A 200 8.24 -8.56 -28.22
CA LEU A 200 9.49 -9.06 -27.67
C LEU A 200 9.76 -8.39 -26.31
N THR A 201 10.39 -9.10 -25.41
CA THR A 201 10.68 -8.57 -24.07
C THR A 201 12.13 -8.80 -23.68
N ALA A 202 12.73 -7.82 -23.01
CA ALA A 202 14.03 -7.96 -22.36
C ALA A 202 14.06 -7.11 -21.08
N LYS A 203 14.76 -7.58 -20.05
CA LYS A 203 14.83 -6.84 -18.78
C LYS A 203 15.70 -5.59 -18.88
N GLY A 204 16.81 -5.66 -19.61
CA GLY A 204 17.74 -4.55 -19.87
C GLY A 204 18.62 -4.18 -18.67
N CYS A 205 18.04 -4.10 -17.47
CA CYS A 205 18.76 -3.84 -16.23
C CYS A 205 17.96 -4.34 -15.02
N ASN A 206 18.56 -4.39 -13.85
CA ASN A 206 17.86 -4.52 -12.59
C ASN A 206 17.28 -3.17 -12.16
N LEU A 207 16.42 -3.15 -11.13
CA LEU A 207 15.83 -1.91 -10.62
C LEU A 207 16.88 -0.95 -10.06
N MET A 208 17.95 -1.49 -9.50
CA MET A 208 19.09 -0.74 -8.99
C MET A 208 20.33 -1.63 -8.88
N SER A 209 21.53 -1.03 -8.75
CA SER A 209 22.78 -1.76 -8.60
C SER A 209 22.91 -2.44 -7.23
N ASP A 210 22.50 -1.75 -6.15
CA ASP A 210 22.58 -2.26 -4.78
C ASP A 210 21.54 -3.36 -4.52
N ALA A 211 21.99 -4.62 -4.51
CA ALA A 211 21.16 -5.79 -4.27
C ALA A 211 20.61 -5.85 -2.85
N GLU A 212 21.33 -5.33 -1.85
CA GLU A 212 20.89 -5.35 -0.46
C GLU A 212 19.82 -4.28 -0.22
N TYR A 213 19.95 -3.12 -0.84
CA TYR A 213 18.89 -2.12 -0.83
C TYR A 213 17.64 -2.62 -1.58
N GLU A 214 17.82 -3.29 -2.74
CA GLU A 214 16.70 -3.86 -3.51
C GLU A 214 15.91 -4.88 -2.68
N LYS A 215 16.56 -5.71 -1.87
CA LYS A 215 15.88 -6.64 -0.94
C LYS A 215 15.05 -5.91 0.12
N ARG A 216 15.53 -4.77 0.59
CA ARG A 216 14.83 -3.95 1.61
C ARG A 216 13.76 -3.04 1.01
N ALA A 217 13.86 -2.71 -0.27
CA ALA A 217 12.88 -1.90 -0.98
C ALA A 217 11.59 -2.69 -1.32
N THR A 218 11.21 -3.61 -0.44
CA THR A 218 9.97 -4.40 -0.55
C THR A 218 9.33 -4.55 0.82
N MET A 219 8.16 -3.96 0.99
CA MET A 219 7.32 -4.24 2.15
C MET A 219 6.74 -5.67 2.01
N PHE A 220 6.56 -6.36 3.13
CA PHE A 220 5.99 -7.72 3.17
C PHE A 220 6.79 -8.80 2.42
N GLY A 221 8.08 -8.59 2.20
CA GLY A 221 8.99 -9.60 1.65
C GLY A 221 8.70 -10.01 0.21
N ARG A 222 8.10 -9.15 -0.60
CA ARG A 222 7.87 -9.43 -2.02
C ARG A 222 9.18 -9.50 -2.77
N SER A 223 9.36 -10.53 -3.60
CA SER A 223 10.50 -10.60 -4.51
C SER A 223 10.34 -9.60 -5.66
N LEU A 224 11.39 -8.83 -5.94
CA LEU A 224 11.50 -7.98 -7.13
C LEU A 224 12.10 -8.74 -8.31
N HIS A 225 12.39 -10.03 -8.14
CA HIS A 225 12.91 -10.91 -9.20
C HIS A 225 14.20 -10.36 -9.83
N ARG A 226 15.17 -9.99 -8.96
CA ARG A 226 16.49 -9.57 -9.43
C ARG A 226 17.09 -10.65 -10.32
N ASP A 227 17.63 -10.22 -11.46
CA ASP A 227 18.38 -11.05 -12.38
C ASP A 227 19.86 -11.09 -11.92
N ASN A 228 20.45 -12.27 -11.87
CA ASN A 228 21.83 -12.48 -11.43
C ASN A 228 22.87 -12.32 -12.55
N ARG A 229 22.42 -12.12 -13.79
CA ARG A 229 23.29 -11.80 -14.91
C ARG A 229 23.94 -10.43 -14.69
N SER A 230 25.08 -10.19 -15.31
CA SER A 230 25.74 -8.88 -15.29
C SER A 230 24.89 -7.83 -15.99
N ASP A 231 25.08 -6.56 -15.61
CA ASP A 231 24.37 -5.43 -16.26
C ASP A 231 24.67 -5.40 -17.77
N LYS A 232 25.89 -5.80 -18.17
CA LYS A 232 26.25 -5.88 -19.59
C LYS A 232 25.43 -6.94 -20.34
N GLU A 233 25.26 -8.12 -19.79
CA GLU A 233 24.46 -9.18 -20.42
C GLU A 233 22.99 -8.77 -20.55
N LEU A 234 22.44 -8.11 -19.54
CA LEU A 234 21.07 -7.62 -19.57
C LEU A 234 20.90 -6.51 -20.62
N LEU A 235 21.84 -5.60 -20.71
CA LEU A 235 21.85 -4.54 -21.71
C LEU A 235 22.00 -5.09 -23.13
N ASP A 236 22.95 -6.02 -23.35
CA ASP A 236 23.19 -6.64 -24.67
C ASP A 236 21.92 -7.36 -25.17
N GLU A 237 21.19 -8.05 -24.28
CA GLU A 237 19.92 -8.68 -24.61
C GLU A 237 18.88 -7.64 -25.04
N ALA A 238 18.75 -6.55 -24.28
CA ALA A 238 17.81 -5.48 -24.61
C ALA A 238 18.12 -4.81 -25.95
N LEU A 239 19.39 -4.55 -26.20
CA LEU A 239 19.85 -3.99 -27.48
C LEU A 239 19.58 -4.95 -28.65
N ALA A 240 19.79 -6.26 -28.47
CA ALA A 240 19.51 -7.25 -29.48
C ALA A 240 18.00 -7.39 -29.80
N VAL A 241 17.14 -7.22 -28.78
CA VAL A 241 15.69 -7.18 -28.93
C VAL A 241 15.25 -5.89 -29.62
N ALA A 242 15.80 -4.75 -29.20
CA ALA A 242 15.52 -3.44 -29.78
C ALA A 242 15.88 -3.38 -31.27
N ALA A 243 17.04 -3.91 -31.65
CA ALA A 243 17.51 -3.92 -33.03
C ALA A 243 16.61 -4.71 -34.01
N LYS A 244 15.76 -5.59 -33.51
CA LYS A 244 14.79 -6.38 -34.29
C LYS A 244 13.39 -5.77 -34.30
N SER A 245 13.21 -4.61 -33.68
CA SER A 245 11.88 -4.06 -33.43
C SER A 245 11.67 -2.73 -34.12
N ASP A 246 10.44 -2.49 -34.57
CA ASP A 246 10.03 -1.22 -35.18
C ASP A 246 9.79 -0.13 -34.14
N VAL A 247 9.41 -0.54 -32.92
CA VAL A 247 9.11 0.39 -31.81
C VAL A 247 9.67 -0.19 -30.50
N ILE A 248 10.18 0.70 -29.66
CA ILE A 248 10.67 0.35 -28.33
C ILE A 248 9.76 1.01 -27.29
N VAL A 249 9.28 0.22 -26.33
CA VAL A 249 8.57 0.65 -25.14
C VAL A 249 9.48 0.39 -23.94
N ALA A 250 10.06 1.45 -23.36
CA ALA A 250 10.89 1.35 -22.17
C ALA A 250 10.02 1.48 -20.92
N ALA A 251 9.92 0.41 -20.11
CA ALA A 251 9.20 0.38 -18.85
C ALA A 251 10.19 0.59 -17.69
N LEU A 252 10.40 1.85 -17.37
CA LEU A 252 11.38 2.32 -16.38
C LEU A 252 10.68 2.94 -15.18
N GLY A 253 11.34 3.02 -14.05
CA GLY A 253 10.80 3.63 -12.84
C GLY A 253 11.22 2.92 -11.56
N GLU A 254 10.43 3.11 -10.51
CA GLU A 254 10.67 2.57 -9.17
C GLU A 254 9.81 1.34 -8.89
N SER A 255 10.26 0.50 -7.96
CA SER A 255 9.37 -0.49 -7.35
C SER A 255 8.34 0.18 -6.45
N SER A 256 7.27 -0.54 -6.15
CA SER A 256 6.16 -0.05 -5.32
C SER A 256 6.59 0.45 -3.93
N GLU A 257 7.74 0.00 -3.42
CA GLU A 257 8.18 0.29 -2.06
C GLU A 257 9.37 1.27 -1.99
N MET A 258 9.95 1.67 -3.12
CA MET A 258 11.11 2.59 -3.12
C MET A 258 10.77 3.99 -2.63
N SER A 259 9.52 4.41 -2.79
CA SER A 259 8.97 5.68 -2.30
C SER A 259 7.72 5.43 -1.45
N GLY A 260 7.57 4.24 -0.88
CA GLY A 260 6.45 3.87 -0.02
C GLY A 260 6.62 4.38 1.40
N GLU A 261 5.78 3.87 2.30
CA GLU A 261 5.86 4.19 3.72
C GLU A 261 7.21 3.77 4.31
N SER A 262 7.77 4.60 5.17
CA SER A 262 9.10 4.43 5.77
C SER A 262 10.25 4.43 4.75
N SER A 263 9.99 4.87 3.52
CA SER A 263 10.98 5.01 2.47
C SER A 263 10.98 6.45 1.95
N CYS A 264 12.15 6.94 1.54
CA CYS A 264 12.25 8.27 0.94
C CYS A 264 13.29 8.29 -0.18
N ARG A 265 13.07 9.19 -1.12
CA ARG A 265 14.01 9.54 -2.17
C ARG A 265 14.44 10.99 -2.02
N THR A 266 15.73 11.23 -2.08
CA THR A 266 16.30 12.59 -1.94
C THR A 266 16.44 13.32 -3.25
N ASN A 267 16.22 12.65 -4.38
CA ASN A 267 16.24 13.23 -5.72
C ASN A 267 15.14 12.62 -6.60
N LEU A 268 14.89 13.23 -7.76
CA LEU A 268 13.90 12.79 -8.74
C LEU A 268 14.52 12.04 -9.92
N GLU A 269 15.79 11.71 -9.84
CA GLU A 269 16.49 10.99 -10.91
C GLU A 269 16.05 9.52 -10.96
N MET A 270 16.18 8.94 -12.14
CA MET A 270 16.03 7.48 -12.29
C MET A 270 17.13 6.78 -11.50
N THR A 271 16.90 5.51 -11.16
CA THR A 271 17.93 4.70 -10.51
C THR A 271 19.16 4.56 -11.38
N ASP A 272 20.31 4.30 -10.76
CA ASP A 272 21.61 4.25 -11.40
C ASP A 272 21.68 3.28 -12.59
N THR A 273 21.06 2.11 -12.48
CA THR A 273 21.03 1.08 -13.53
C THR A 273 20.11 1.42 -14.70
N GLN A 274 19.18 2.38 -14.53
CA GLN A 274 18.18 2.74 -15.53
C GLN A 274 18.55 4.02 -16.30
N ARG A 275 19.65 4.67 -15.94
CA ARG A 275 20.23 5.84 -16.63
C ARG A 275 21.19 5.40 -17.73
#